data_b92fd118e07263f260236db33c1cfd40
#
_entry.id   b92fd118e07263f260236db33c1cfd40
#
_cell.length_a   1.000
_cell.length_b   1.000
_cell.length_c   1.000
_cell.angle_alpha   90.00
_cell.angle_beta   90.00
_cell.angle_gamma   90.00
#
_symmetry.space_group_name_H-M   'P 1'
#
loop_
_entity.id
_entity.type
_entity.pdbx_description
1 polymer ?
#
loop_
_entity_poly.entity_id
_entity_poly.type
_entity_poly.pdbx_seq_one_letter_code
_entity_poly.pdbx_strand_id
1 'polypeptide(L)'
;MADSDFFKYQAQTTPHPLALEISHAEGCYIYDKNNKGYLDFVAGVSACTLGHRHPKVIKAIKDQLDKYLHVMVYGEYIQKPAVELTKLLSKHLPESLKKTYLTNSGTEAIEGALKLARRATGKSEIIAAKNAYHGNTIGALSIMGFEERKQAFRPLLPDTKCIRLNDEAQLEHITEQT
;
A
#
# COMPACT_ATOMS: atom_id res chain seq x y z
N MET A 1 -11.75 29.34 -8.89
CA MET A 1 -11.47 29.45 -7.42
C MET A 1 -10.95 28.13 -6.85
N ALA A 2 -11.58 26.97 -7.08
CA ALA A 2 -11.08 25.68 -6.57
C ALA A 2 -9.67 25.34 -7.07
N ASP A 3 -9.35 25.59 -8.35
CA ASP A 3 -8.04 25.34 -8.92
C ASP A 3 -6.92 26.13 -8.21
N SER A 4 -7.18 27.38 -7.80
CA SER A 4 -6.19 28.20 -7.10
C SER A 4 -5.92 27.69 -5.68
N ASP A 5 -6.92 27.16 -5.00
CA ASP A 5 -6.79 26.62 -3.65
C ASP A 5 -6.09 25.26 -3.65
N PHE A 6 -6.33 24.44 -4.66
CA PHE A 6 -5.59 23.18 -4.86
C PHE A 6 -4.08 23.44 -4.94
N PHE A 7 -3.65 24.37 -5.76
CA PHE A 7 -2.22 24.70 -5.90
C PHE A 7 -1.64 25.46 -4.70
N LYS A 8 -2.47 26.17 -3.96
CA LYS A 8 -2.04 26.96 -2.80
C LYS A 8 -1.90 26.14 -1.52
N TYR A 9 -2.79 25.18 -1.29
CA TYR A 9 -2.90 24.52 0.00
C TYR A 9 -2.56 23.03 -0.03
N GLN A 10 -2.63 22.39 -1.19
CA GLN A 10 -2.32 20.97 -1.32
C GLN A 10 -0.96 20.78 -1.99
N ALA A 11 -0.04 20.07 -1.34
CA ALA A 11 1.24 19.69 -1.94
C ALA A 11 1.01 18.68 -3.08
N GLN A 12 1.52 19.00 -4.27
CA GLN A 12 1.52 18.10 -5.41
C GLN A 12 2.79 17.25 -5.42
N THR A 13 2.67 15.98 -5.75
CA THR A 13 3.79 15.04 -5.90
C THR A 13 4.29 14.93 -7.35
N THR A 14 3.68 15.69 -8.27
CA THR A 14 4.06 15.78 -9.68
C THR A 14 4.05 17.24 -10.12
N PRO A 15 4.98 17.68 -11.00
CA PRO A 15 4.97 19.03 -11.56
C PRO A 15 3.81 19.27 -12.55
N HIS A 16 3.13 18.21 -12.99
CA HIS A 16 2.05 18.28 -13.98
C HIS A 16 0.81 17.53 -13.50
N PRO A 17 0.14 17.97 -12.41
CA PRO A 17 -1.11 17.36 -11.96
C PRO A 17 -2.22 17.58 -13.00
N LEU A 18 -3.10 16.60 -13.17
CA LEU A 18 -4.24 16.72 -14.07
C LEU A 18 -5.23 17.80 -13.62
N ALA A 19 -5.23 18.12 -12.34
CA ALA A 19 -6.10 19.13 -11.70
C ALA A 19 -7.59 18.97 -12.06
N LEU A 20 -8.05 17.74 -12.27
CA LEU A 20 -9.43 17.43 -12.59
C LEU A 20 -10.28 17.53 -11.32
N GLU A 21 -11.23 18.45 -11.28
CA GLU A 21 -12.13 18.64 -10.15
C GLU A 21 -13.22 17.58 -10.14
N ILE A 22 -13.03 16.53 -9.34
CA ILE A 22 -13.94 15.39 -9.27
C ILE A 22 -15.13 15.70 -8.37
N SER A 23 -16.33 15.49 -8.91
CA SER A 23 -17.61 15.60 -8.20
C SER A 23 -18.03 14.29 -7.55
N HIS A 24 -18.02 13.21 -8.32
CA HIS A 24 -18.40 11.88 -7.86
C HIS A 24 -17.81 10.79 -8.76
N ALA A 25 -17.98 9.53 -8.34
CA ALA A 25 -17.56 8.37 -9.11
C ALA A 25 -18.55 7.22 -8.94
N GLU A 26 -18.77 6.43 -9.99
CA GLU A 26 -19.67 5.28 -9.96
C GLU A 26 -19.24 4.22 -10.99
N GLY A 27 -19.24 2.94 -10.59
CA GLY A 27 -18.80 1.85 -11.46
C GLY A 27 -17.38 2.08 -11.95
N CYS A 28 -17.18 2.17 -13.26
CA CYS A 28 -15.89 2.40 -13.90
C CYS A 28 -15.66 3.87 -14.30
N TYR A 29 -16.49 4.80 -13.84
CA TYR A 29 -16.41 6.20 -14.23
C TYR A 29 -16.17 7.13 -13.06
N ILE A 30 -15.39 8.19 -13.31
CA ILE A 30 -15.30 9.38 -12.47
C ILE A 30 -15.94 10.56 -13.22
N TYR A 31 -16.53 11.49 -12.50
CA TYR A 31 -17.27 12.63 -13.07
C TYR A 31 -16.73 13.94 -12.51
N ASP A 32 -16.49 14.91 -13.39
CA ASP A 32 -16.08 16.24 -12.98
C ASP A 32 -17.28 17.09 -12.48
N LYS A 33 -17.00 18.32 -12.07
CA LYS A 33 -18.00 19.28 -11.61
C LYS A 33 -19.07 19.63 -12.64
N ASN A 34 -18.80 19.43 -13.93
CA ASN A 34 -19.73 19.66 -15.03
C ASN A 34 -20.50 18.37 -15.41
N ASN A 35 -20.38 17.33 -14.61
CA ASN A 35 -20.97 16.02 -14.85
C ASN A 35 -20.44 15.32 -16.12
N LYS A 36 -19.25 15.69 -16.60
CA LYS A 36 -18.59 14.98 -17.69
C LYS A 36 -17.95 13.70 -17.14
N GLY A 37 -18.31 12.56 -17.72
CA GLY A 37 -17.78 11.26 -17.34
C GLY A 37 -16.45 10.94 -18.02
N TYR A 38 -15.55 10.36 -17.24
CA TYR A 38 -14.25 9.85 -17.68
C TYR A 38 -14.17 8.37 -17.29
N LEU A 39 -13.83 7.50 -18.24
CA LEU A 39 -13.57 6.11 -17.95
C LEU A 39 -12.26 5.98 -17.15
N ASP A 40 -12.36 5.44 -15.94
CA ASP A 40 -11.23 5.41 -15.00
C ASP A 40 -10.42 4.11 -15.12
N PHE A 41 -9.37 4.15 -15.94
CA PHE A 41 -8.38 3.07 -16.04
C PHE A 41 -7.31 3.13 -14.95
N VAL A 42 -7.23 4.20 -14.16
CA VAL A 42 -6.30 4.32 -13.03
C VAL A 42 -6.81 3.56 -11.81
N ALA A 43 -8.12 3.59 -11.60
CA ALA A 43 -8.83 2.86 -10.54
C ALA A 43 -8.16 3.04 -9.15
N GLY A 44 -7.78 4.29 -8.81
CA GLY A 44 -7.08 4.60 -7.56
C GLY A 44 -5.71 3.90 -7.45
N VAL A 45 -4.98 3.76 -8.55
CA VAL A 45 -3.76 2.96 -8.69
C VAL A 45 -4.03 1.50 -8.29
N SER A 46 -5.02 0.90 -8.97
CA SER A 46 -5.48 -0.51 -8.77
C SER A 46 -6.14 -0.80 -7.41
N ALA A 47 -6.54 0.23 -6.65
CA ALA A 47 -7.24 0.04 -5.38
C ALA A 47 -8.75 -0.22 -5.56
N CYS A 48 -9.38 0.37 -6.58
CA CYS A 48 -10.81 0.29 -6.84
C CYS A 48 -11.20 -0.89 -7.73
N THR A 49 -10.71 -2.10 -7.44
CA THR A 49 -10.87 -3.29 -8.28
C THR A 49 -12.33 -3.74 -8.47
N LEU A 50 -13.24 -3.36 -7.58
CA LEU A 50 -14.68 -3.62 -7.68
C LEU A 50 -15.45 -2.48 -8.35
N GLY A 51 -14.74 -1.46 -8.82
CA GLY A 51 -15.32 -0.20 -9.27
C GLY A 51 -15.68 0.75 -8.11
N HIS A 52 -15.98 1.98 -8.48
CA HIS A 52 -16.38 3.01 -7.52
C HIS A 52 -17.76 2.72 -6.93
N ARG A 53 -17.92 2.91 -5.63
CA ARG A 53 -19.19 2.82 -4.90
C ARG A 53 -19.92 1.48 -5.08
N HIS A 54 -19.20 0.36 -5.12
CA HIS A 54 -19.85 -0.95 -5.22
C HIS A 54 -20.93 -1.10 -4.13
N PRO A 55 -22.21 -1.42 -4.49
CA PRO A 55 -23.34 -1.33 -3.56
C PRO A 55 -23.18 -2.14 -2.28
N LYS A 56 -22.67 -3.37 -2.38
CA LYS A 56 -22.41 -4.23 -1.20
C LYS A 56 -21.35 -3.65 -0.27
N VAL A 57 -20.30 -3.02 -0.82
CA VAL A 57 -19.24 -2.38 -0.03
C VAL A 57 -19.80 -1.16 0.70
N ILE A 58 -20.52 -0.29 -0.02
CA ILE A 58 -21.16 0.90 0.58
C ILE A 58 -22.13 0.50 1.70
N LYS A 59 -22.96 -0.54 1.46
CA LYS A 59 -23.87 -1.02 2.50
C LYS A 59 -23.11 -1.52 3.74
N ALA A 60 -22.08 -2.33 3.55
CA ALA A 60 -21.29 -2.87 4.67
C ALA A 60 -20.61 -1.76 5.49
N ILE A 61 -20.09 -0.71 4.81
CA ILE A 61 -19.51 0.45 5.47
C ILE A 61 -20.57 1.20 6.29
N LYS A 62 -21.74 1.48 5.72
CA LYS A 62 -22.84 2.13 6.43
C LYS A 62 -23.30 1.33 7.64
N ASP A 63 -23.50 0.02 7.49
CA ASP A 63 -23.90 -0.87 8.59
C ASP A 63 -22.85 -0.92 9.70
N GLN A 64 -21.56 -0.70 9.38
CA GLN A 64 -20.48 -0.65 10.38
C GLN A 64 -20.38 0.72 11.06
N LEU A 65 -20.66 1.82 10.34
CA LEU A 65 -20.69 3.18 10.91
C LEU A 65 -21.69 3.30 12.05
N ASP A 66 -22.84 2.61 11.95
CA ASP A 66 -23.86 2.60 13.00
C ASP A 66 -23.43 1.85 14.27
N LYS A 67 -22.29 1.16 14.26
CA LYS A 67 -21.76 0.41 15.41
C LYS A 67 -20.55 1.10 16.03
N TYR A 68 -19.49 1.26 15.26
CA TYR A 68 -18.26 1.97 15.66
C TYR A 68 -17.32 2.14 14.47
N LEU A 69 -16.49 3.18 14.53
CA LEU A 69 -15.40 3.43 13.58
C LEU A 69 -14.08 2.87 14.07
N HIS A 70 -13.73 3.19 15.29
CA HIS A 70 -12.46 2.80 15.90
C HIS A 70 -12.64 2.57 17.39
N VAL A 71 -12.01 1.52 17.92
CA VAL A 71 -12.03 1.21 19.37
C VAL A 71 -10.63 0.88 19.90
N MET A 72 -9.84 0.07 19.20
CA MET A 72 -8.49 -0.33 19.62
C MET A 72 -7.68 -0.90 18.46
N VAL A 73 -6.40 -0.53 18.34
CA VAL A 73 -5.52 -0.95 17.24
C VAL A 73 -4.73 -2.23 17.49
N TYR A 74 -4.33 -2.51 18.74
CA TYR A 74 -3.30 -3.52 19.05
C TYR A 74 -3.79 -4.96 19.12
N GLY A 75 -5.00 -5.26 18.64
CA GLY A 75 -5.54 -6.62 18.67
C GLY A 75 -5.94 -7.11 20.06
N GLU A 76 -6.12 -6.22 21.02
CA GLU A 76 -6.58 -6.55 22.39
C GLU A 76 -8.08 -6.83 22.42
N TYR A 77 -8.85 -6.16 21.57
CA TYR A 77 -10.30 -6.34 21.50
C TYR A 77 -10.67 -7.20 20.29
N ILE A 78 -11.66 -8.06 20.47
CA ILE A 78 -12.21 -8.88 19.39
C ILE A 78 -13.12 -7.99 18.53
N GLN A 79 -12.62 -7.57 17.39
CA GLN A 79 -13.36 -6.76 16.42
C GLN A 79 -13.79 -7.64 15.24
N LYS A 80 -15.10 -7.89 15.14
CA LYS A 80 -15.67 -8.82 14.17
C LYS A 80 -15.19 -8.59 12.74
N PRO A 81 -15.16 -7.36 12.18
CA PRO A 81 -14.71 -7.15 10.79
C PRO A 81 -13.26 -7.61 10.56
N ALA A 82 -12.35 -7.33 11.51
CA ALA A 82 -10.96 -7.73 11.42
C ALA A 82 -10.79 -9.25 11.48
N VAL A 83 -11.51 -9.90 12.42
CA VAL A 83 -11.48 -11.37 12.57
C VAL A 83 -12.03 -12.06 11.32
N GLU A 84 -13.15 -11.59 10.77
CA GLU A 84 -13.75 -12.18 9.58
C GLU A 84 -12.85 -12.01 8.34
N LEU A 85 -12.21 -10.85 8.18
CA LEU A 85 -11.25 -10.62 7.10
C LEU A 85 -10.05 -11.57 7.21
N THR A 86 -9.41 -11.64 8.38
CA THR A 86 -8.22 -12.50 8.58
C THR A 86 -8.55 -13.99 8.44
N LYS A 87 -9.75 -14.40 8.88
CA LYS A 87 -10.27 -15.75 8.66
C LYS A 87 -10.54 -16.04 7.17
N LEU A 88 -11.05 -15.06 6.42
CA LEU A 88 -11.24 -15.20 4.98
C LEU A 88 -9.91 -15.32 4.25
N LEU A 89 -8.94 -14.46 4.57
CA LEU A 89 -7.60 -14.52 3.99
C LEU A 89 -6.94 -15.88 4.24
N SER A 90 -7.01 -16.42 5.46
CA SER A 90 -6.41 -17.71 5.80
C SER A 90 -6.96 -18.91 4.99
N LYS A 91 -8.15 -18.78 4.38
CA LYS A 91 -8.70 -19.82 3.48
C LYS A 91 -8.09 -19.81 2.09
N HIS A 92 -7.51 -18.68 1.69
CA HIS A 92 -6.92 -18.48 0.36
C HIS A 92 -5.39 -18.44 0.39
N LEU A 93 -4.79 -18.53 1.57
CA LEU A 93 -3.34 -18.55 1.77
C LEU A 93 -2.86 -19.98 2.07
N PRO A 94 -1.57 -20.27 1.82
CA PRO A 94 -0.97 -21.53 2.25
C PRO A 94 -1.16 -21.78 3.75
N GLU A 95 -1.20 -23.06 4.14
CA GLU A 95 -1.48 -23.45 5.52
C GLU A 95 -0.49 -22.88 6.56
N SER A 96 0.73 -22.60 6.13
CA SER A 96 1.77 -21.95 6.93
C SER A 96 1.50 -20.46 7.22
N LEU A 97 0.60 -19.79 6.46
CA LEU A 97 0.30 -18.36 6.55
C LEU A 97 -1.10 -18.11 7.16
N LYS A 98 -1.33 -18.58 8.37
CA LYS A 98 -2.63 -18.49 9.04
C LYS A 98 -2.89 -17.18 9.80
N LYS A 99 -1.84 -16.42 10.12
CA LYS A 99 -1.95 -15.19 10.91
C LYS A 99 -1.72 -13.98 10.02
N THR A 100 -2.61 -13.00 10.11
CA THR A 100 -2.51 -11.74 9.35
C THR A 100 -2.37 -10.57 10.33
N TYR A 101 -1.37 -9.74 10.09
CA TYR A 101 -1.20 -8.45 10.75
C TYR A 101 -1.75 -7.36 9.83
N LEU A 102 -2.81 -6.68 10.27
CA LEU A 102 -3.47 -5.62 9.49
C LEU A 102 -2.79 -4.28 9.74
N THR A 103 -2.58 -3.53 8.66
CA THR A 103 -2.00 -2.19 8.66
C THR A 103 -2.85 -1.25 7.81
N ASN A 104 -2.56 0.07 7.83
CA ASN A 104 -3.32 1.05 7.07
C ASN A 104 -2.80 1.26 5.64
N SER A 105 -1.60 0.79 5.34
CA SER A 105 -0.97 0.99 4.03
C SER A 105 0.01 -0.12 3.67
N GLY A 106 0.31 -0.24 2.38
CA GLY A 106 1.34 -1.17 1.90
C GLY A 106 2.73 -0.86 2.45
N THR A 107 3.07 0.43 2.61
CA THR A 107 4.37 0.81 3.19
C THR A 107 4.48 0.38 4.66
N GLU A 108 3.43 0.50 5.47
CA GLU A 108 3.41 -0.01 6.83
C GLU A 108 3.53 -1.54 6.90
N ALA A 109 2.88 -2.25 5.96
CA ALA A 109 3.02 -3.69 5.85
C ALA A 109 4.48 -4.09 5.56
N ILE A 110 5.15 -3.38 4.66
CA ILE A 110 6.59 -3.58 4.37
C ILE A 110 7.45 -3.28 5.59
N GLU A 111 7.23 -2.16 6.30
CA GLU A 111 7.95 -1.85 7.53
C GLU A 111 7.78 -2.95 8.59
N GLY A 112 6.57 -3.46 8.75
CA GLY A 112 6.28 -4.60 9.62
C GLY A 112 7.03 -5.85 9.20
N ALA A 113 7.07 -6.17 7.90
CA ALA A 113 7.77 -7.33 7.35
C ALA A 113 9.29 -7.23 7.55
N LEU A 114 9.90 -6.07 7.29
CA LEU A 114 11.34 -5.84 7.51
C LEU A 114 11.74 -6.05 8.97
N LYS A 115 10.96 -5.49 9.89
CA LYS A 115 11.18 -5.66 11.33
C LYS A 115 11.01 -7.10 11.76
N LEU A 116 9.97 -7.77 11.28
CA LEU A 116 9.69 -9.17 11.60
C LEU A 116 10.79 -10.09 11.06
N ALA A 117 11.23 -9.90 9.82
CA ALA A 117 12.31 -10.68 9.22
C ALA A 117 13.59 -10.60 10.05
N ARG A 118 14.04 -9.38 10.37
CA ARG A 118 15.24 -9.17 11.21
C ARG A 118 15.11 -9.78 12.61
N ARG A 119 13.96 -9.62 13.24
CA ARG A 119 13.71 -10.17 14.57
C ARG A 119 13.66 -11.69 14.58
N ALA A 120 13.04 -12.29 13.57
CA ALA A 120 12.86 -13.75 13.49
C ALA A 120 14.16 -14.49 13.13
N THR A 121 15.00 -13.88 12.30
CA THR A 121 16.24 -14.51 11.79
C THR A 121 17.49 -14.08 12.56
N GLY A 122 17.48 -12.93 13.21
CA GLY A 122 18.67 -12.28 13.79
C GLY A 122 19.63 -11.71 12.74
N LYS A 123 19.25 -11.72 11.45
CA LYS A 123 20.07 -11.28 10.33
C LYS A 123 19.78 -9.82 9.95
N SER A 124 20.79 -9.10 9.44
CA SER A 124 20.68 -7.68 9.11
C SER A 124 20.32 -7.42 7.65
N GLU A 125 20.79 -8.27 6.75
CA GLU A 125 20.69 -8.05 5.30
C GLU A 125 19.28 -8.35 4.77
N ILE A 126 18.79 -7.43 3.94
CA ILE A 126 17.52 -7.56 3.21
C ILE A 126 17.81 -7.50 1.70
N ILE A 127 17.32 -8.49 0.98
CA ILE A 127 17.36 -8.52 -0.48
C ILE A 127 15.94 -8.27 -1.02
N ALA A 128 15.82 -7.35 -1.98
CA ALA A 128 14.59 -7.03 -2.67
C ALA A 128 14.75 -7.11 -4.19
N ALA A 129 13.64 -7.08 -4.92
CA ALA A 129 13.67 -7.10 -6.38
C ALA A 129 13.99 -5.72 -6.95
N LYS A 130 14.83 -5.66 -7.99
CA LYS A 130 14.96 -4.48 -8.85
C LYS A 130 13.62 -4.13 -9.50
N ASN A 131 13.40 -2.84 -9.74
CA ASN A 131 12.17 -2.30 -10.32
C ASN A 131 10.90 -2.56 -9.49
N ALA A 132 11.04 -2.86 -8.21
CA ALA A 132 9.93 -3.00 -7.28
C ALA A 132 9.69 -1.71 -6.49
N TYR A 133 8.41 -1.36 -6.30
CA TYR A 133 7.97 -0.25 -5.46
C TYR A 133 7.40 -0.79 -4.14
N HIS A 134 7.85 -0.25 -3.03
CA HIS A 134 7.46 -0.73 -1.69
C HIS A 134 6.85 0.33 -0.80
N GLY A 135 6.91 1.59 -1.19
CA GLY A 135 6.37 2.72 -0.43
C GLY A 135 7.41 3.81 -0.14
N ASN A 136 7.00 4.85 0.56
CA ASN A 136 7.81 6.07 0.76
C ASN A 136 8.34 6.26 2.20
N THR A 137 8.09 5.33 3.12
CA THR A 137 8.75 5.33 4.42
C THR A 137 10.21 4.93 4.27
N ILE A 138 11.08 5.32 5.19
CA ILE A 138 12.53 5.11 5.07
C ILE A 138 12.89 3.63 4.85
N GLY A 139 12.29 2.70 5.59
CA GLY A 139 12.55 1.27 5.39
C GLY A 139 12.06 0.76 4.02
N ALA A 140 10.83 1.06 3.65
CA ALA A 140 10.27 0.69 2.35
C ALA A 140 11.04 1.34 1.19
N LEU A 141 11.44 2.61 1.32
CA LEU A 141 12.27 3.31 0.35
C LEU A 141 13.66 2.67 0.22
N SER A 142 14.24 2.20 1.33
CA SER A 142 15.57 1.59 1.34
C SER A 142 15.66 0.35 0.46
N ILE A 143 14.61 -0.45 0.42
CA ILE A 143 14.52 -1.66 -0.40
C ILE A 143 13.86 -1.44 -1.77
N MET A 144 13.44 -0.22 -2.08
CA MET A 144 12.87 0.12 -3.39
C MET A 144 13.89 -0.09 -4.51
N GLY A 145 13.44 -0.61 -5.65
CA GLY A 145 14.29 -0.95 -6.79
C GLY A 145 14.62 0.20 -7.75
N PHE A 146 14.16 1.43 -7.47
CA PHE A 146 14.33 2.63 -8.32
C PHE A 146 15.29 3.61 -7.66
N GLU A 147 16.54 3.68 -8.16
CA GLU A 147 17.59 4.51 -7.55
C GLU A 147 17.28 6.02 -7.65
N GLU A 148 16.68 6.45 -8.76
CA GLU A 148 16.28 7.84 -8.97
C GLU A 148 15.30 8.36 -7.90
N ARG A 149 14.53 7.46 -7.27
CA ARG A 149 13.59 7.79 -6.19
C ARG A 149 14.23 7.79 -4.80
N LYS A 150 15.43 7.22 -4.67
CA LYS A 150 16.15 7.01 -3.42
C LYS A 150 17.23 8.06 -3.17
N GLN A 151 17.86 8.51 -4.24
CA GLN A 151 19.09 9.29 -4.21
C GLN A 151 19.02 10.53 -3.31
N ALA A 152 17.90 11.28 -3.39
CA ALA A 152 17.71 12.52 -2.63
C ALA A 152 17.50 12.31 -1.12
N PHE A 153 17.25 11.06 -0.69
CA PHE A 153 16.86 10.73 0.70
C PHE A 153 17.94 9.95 1.46
N ARG A 154 19.15 9.85 0.90
CA ARG A 154 20.27 9.16 1.57
C ARG A 154 20.77 9.96 2.77
N PRO A 155 21.25 9.33 3.87
CA PRO A 155 21.45 7.89 4.02
C PRO A 155 20.14 7.11 4.28
N LEU A 156 20.05 5.91 3.72
CA LEU A 156 18.95 4.97 3.91
C LEU A 156 19.39 3.83 4.84
N LEU A 157 18.51 2.84 5.09
CA LEU A 157 18.85 1.68 5.90
C LEU A 157 20.06 0.94 5.32
N PRO A 158 21.05 0.57 6.15
CA PRO A 158 22.16 -0.26 5.71
C PRO A 158 21.72 -1.69 5.40
N ASP A 159 22.62 -2.46 4.79
CA ASP A 159 22.45 -3.89 4.50
C ASP A 159 21.21 -4.19 3.63
N THR A 160 20.95 -3.32 2.66
CA THR A 160 19.87 -3.53 1.67
C THR A 160 20.45 -3.69 0.27
N LYS A 161 20.01 -4.73 -0.44
CA LYS A 161 20.43 -5.03 -1.81
C LYS A 161 19.23 -5.25 -2.70
N CYS A 162 19.36 -4.95 -4.00
CA CYS A 162 18.34 -5.26 -5.00
C CYS A 162 18.92 -6.18 -6.06
N ILE A 163 18.22 -7.28 -6.35
CA ILE A 163 18.58 -8.26 -7.37
C ILE A 163 17.57 -8.29 -8.50
N ARG A 164 17.98 -8.71 -9.68
CA ARG A 164 17.07 -8.93 -10.82
C ARG A 164 16.29 -10.22 -10.64
N LEU A 165 14.98 -10.16 -10.88
CA LEU A 165 14.14 -11.36 -10.94
C LEU A 165 14.50 -12.18 -12.19
N ASN A 166 14.34 -13.51 -12.10
CA ASN A 166 14.62 -14.46 -13.16
C ASN A 166 16.09 -14.46 -13.66
N ASP A 167 17.02 -14.11 -12.78
CA ASP A 167 18.47 -14.11 -13.04
C ASP A 167 19.15 -14.91 -11.93
N GLU A 168 19.40 -16.20 -12.21
CA GLU A 168 19.99 -17.12 -11.23
C GLU A 168 21.37 -16.68 -10.72
N ALA A 169 22.16 -16.00 -11.56
CA ALA A 169 23.47 -15.47 -11.15
C ALA A 169 23.35 -14.45 -9.99
N GLN A 170 22.20 -13.79 -9.85
CA GLN A 170 21.98 -12.85 -8.73
C GLN A 170 21.80 -13.55 -7.37
N LEU A 171 21.58 -14.87 -7.35
CA LEU A 171 21.48 -15.64 -6.10
C LEU A 171 22.81 -15.70 -5.34
N GLU A 172 23.94 -15.44 -6.01
CA GLU A 172 25.27 -15.29 -5.37
C GLU A 172 25.32 -14.13 -4.35
N HIS A 173 24.40 -13.16 -4.47
CA HIS A 173 24.28 -12.06 -3.51
C HIS A 173 23.63 -12.47 -2.18
N ILE A 174 23.02 -13.65 -2.11
CA ILE A 174 22.47 -14.20 -0.87
C ILE A 174 23.62 -14.72 -0.01
N THR A 175 23.67 -14.25 1.22
CA THR A 175 24.71 -14.62 2.19
C THR A 175 24.10 -15.23 3.45
N GLU A 176 24.93 -15.67 4.37
CA GLU A 176 24.48 -16.11 5.69
C GLU A 176 23.77 -15.00 6.49
N GLN A 177 24.02 -13.74 6.15
CA GLN A 177 23.38 -12.56 6.77
C GLN A 177 22.06 -12.15 6.11
N THR A 178 21.68 -12.78 5.00
CA THR A 178 20.42 -12.49 4.31
C THR A 178 19.23 -13.09 5.05
#